data_818752f014fb6aa70f5f492a38ec99a3
#
_entry.id   818752f014fb6aa70f5f492a38ec99a3
#
_cell.length_a   1.000
_cell.length_b   1.000
_cell.length_c   1.000
_cell.angle_alpha   90.00
_cell.angle_beta   90.00
_cell.angle_gamma   90.00
#
_symmetry.space_group_name_H-M   'P 1'
#
loop_
_entity.id
_entity.type
_entity.pdbx_description
1 polymer ?
#
loop_
_entity_poly.entity_id
_entity_poly.type
_entity_poly.pdbx_seq_one_letter_code
_entity_poly.pdbx_strand_id
1 'polypeptide(L)'
;MNERFIEADDLLRDSFQLAAQIFEAGFKPDFLVGLWRGGSAVGIAVQEGLDYFGVKTDHIAIRTSYTGARSYSQMISNGDNIRVHGLQYLLENLCSHHSMLIVDDVYSTGSSVNAVLKQLAQKTRRNLPRDIRIATVWYRPSEKTLRTPEY
;
A
#
# COMPACT_ATOMS: atom_id res chain seq x y z
N MET A 1 -14.64 -13.19 -20.08
CA MET A 1 -14.04 -12.16 -19.17
C MET A 1 -13.37 -11.11 -20.04
N ASN A 2 -13.77 -9.86 -19.89
CA ASN A 2 -13.05 -8.77 -20.54
C ASN A 2 -11.78 -8.48 -19.71
N GLU A 3 -10.65 -8.94 -20.19
CA GLU A 3 -9.38 -8.51 -19.64
C GLU A 3 -9.14 -7.05 -20.03
N ARG A 4 -8.84 -6.21 -19.07
CA ARG A 4 -8.49 -4.82 -19.28
C ARG A 4 -7.00 -4.65 -19.05
N PHE A 5 -6.28 -4.30 -20.10
CA PHE A 5 -4.87 -3.95 -20.01
C PHE A 5 -4.72 -2.47 -19.67
N ILE A 6 -3.77 -2.18 -18.80
CA ILE A 6 -3.44 -0.82 -18.37
C ILE A 6 -2.15 -0.43 -19.06
N GLU A 7 -2.18 0.65 -19.82
CA GLU A 7 -0.97 1.22 -20.42
C GLU A 7 -0.10 1.88 -19.34
N ALA A 8 1.21 1.82 -19.53
CA ALA A 8 2.16 2.37 -18.56
C ALA A 8 1.97 3.89 -18.34
N ASP A 9 1.68 4.61 -19.41
CA ASP A 9 1.43 6.06 -19.33
C ASP A 9 0.14 6.39 -18.58
N ASP A 10 -0.88 5.57 -18.73
CA ASP A 10 -2.13 5.71 -17.98
C ASP A 10 -1.91 5.45 -16.50
N LEU A 11 -1.17 4.40 -16.16
CA LEU A 11 -0.82 4.09 -14.78
C LEU A 11 -0.04 5.24 -14.12
N LEU A 12 0.92 5.81 -14.83
CA LEU A 12 1.70 6.95 -14.34
C LEU A 12 0.82 8.18 -14.11
N ARG A 13 -0.03 8.52 -15.07
CA ARG A 13 -0.99 9.63 -14.97
C ARG A 13 -1.95 9.45 -13.80
N ASP A 14 -2.54 8.27 -13.68
CA ASP A 14 -3.48 7.95 -12.61
C ASP A 14 -2.80 7.98 -11.24
N SER A 15 -1.53 7.60 -11.17
CA SER A 15 -0.74 7.69 -9.94
C SER A 15 -0.48 9.13 -9.51
N PHE A 16 -0.22 10.04 -10.44
CA PHE A 16 -0.10 11.47 -10.14
C PHE A 16 -1.45 12.09 -9.73
N GLN A 17 -2.54 11.68 -10.36
CA GLN A 17 -3.89 12.08 -9.94
C GLN A 17 -4.21 11.60 -8.52
N LEU A 18 -3.79 10.39 -8.19
CA LEU A 18 -3.93 9.84 -6.83
C LEU A 18 -3.18 10.70 -5.81
N ALA A 19 -1.95 11.12 -6.13
CA ALA A 19 -1.19 12.05 -5.27
C ALA A 19 -1.93 13.38 -5.05
N ALA A 20 -2.51 13.94 -6.10
CA ALA A 20 -3.31 15.15 -6.01
C ALA A 20 -4.55 14.97 -5.11
N GLN A 21 -5.26 13.87 -5.24
CA GLN A 21 -6.41 13.54 -4.38
C GLN A 21 -6.02 13.43 -2.91
N ILE A 22 -4.90 12.78 -2.61
CA ILE A 22 -4.38 12.63 -1.25
C ILE A 22 -4.04 14.00 -0.66
N PHE A 23 -3.37 14.85 -1.45
CA PHE A 23 -3.01 16.20 -1.03
C PHE A 23 -4.25 17.07 -0.79
N GLU A 24 -5.22 17.07 -1.71
CA GLU A 24 -6.48 17.82 -1.60
C GLU A 24 -7.32 17.37 -0.41
N ALA A 25 -7.25 16.09 -0.04
CA ALA A 25 -7.89 15.58 1.18
C ALA A 25 -7.20 16.02 2.48
N GLY A 26 -6.07 16.72 2.39
CA GLY A 26 -5.33 17.23 3.53
C GLY A 26 -4.46 16.18 4.23
N PHE A 27 -4.28 15.00 3.66
CA PHE A 27 -3.44 13.96 4.23
C PHE A 27 -1.97 14.17 3.86
N LYS A 28 -1.12 14.27 4.87
CA LYS A 28 0.32 14.48 4.73
C LYS A 28 1.07 13.32 5.41
N PRO A 29 1.27 12.19 4.70
CA PRO A 29 1.94 11.05 5.30
C PRO A 29 3.43 11.34 5.58
N ASP A 30 3.90 10.91 6.74
CA ASP A 30 5.32 10.89 7.07
C ASP A 30 6.02 9.75 6.36
N PHE A 31 5.37 8.59 6.30
CA PHE A 31 5.87 7.38 5.65
C PHE A 31 4.96 6.94 4.52
N LEU A 32 5.57 6.51 3.42
CA LEU A 32 4.90 5.88 2.31
C LEU A 32 5.43 4.46 2.12
N VAL A 33 4.55 3.49 2.12
CA VAL A 33 4.88 2.09 1.90
C VAL A 33 4.33 1.65 0.55
N GLY A 34 5.23 1.41 -0.40
CA GLY A 34 4.88 0.80 -1.68
C GLY A 34 4.90 -0.73 -1.57
N LEU A 35 3.79 -1.38 -1.85
CA LEU A 35 3.76 -2.83 -1.85
C LEU A 35 4.44 -3.38 -3.11
N TRP A 36 5.54 -4.05 -2.91
CA TRP A 36 6.28 -4.69 -3.98
C TRP A 36 5.43 -5.83 -4.58
N ARG A 37 5.25 -5.90 -5.87
CA ARG A 37 5.95 -5.25 -6.98
C ARG A 37 5.18 -4.06 -7.57
N GLY A 38 3.89 -4.21 -7.89
CA GLY A 38 3.09 -3.23 -8.60
C GLY A 38 2.95 -1.90 -7.87
N GLY A 39 2.77 -1.94 -6.57
CA GLY A 39 2.68 -0.75 -5.72
C GLY A 39 3.95 0.08 -5.63
N SER A 40 5.11 -0.45 -6.05
CA SER A 40 6.36 0.31 -6.07
C SER A 40 6.37 1.39 -7.14
N ALA A 41 5.94 1.09 -8.36
CA ALA A 41 5.83 2.08 -9.43
C ALA A 41 4.82 3.19 -9.09
N VAL A 42 3.66 2.82 -8.60
CA VAL A 42 2.63 3.76 -8.12
C VAL A 42 3.15 4.57 -6.93
N GLY A 43 3.81 3.93 -5.99
CA GLY A 43 4.39 4.57 -4.81
C GLY A 43 5.43 5.63 -5.15
N ILE A 44 6.30 5.39 -6.13
CA ILE A 44 7.28 6.36 -6.60
C ILE A 44 6.56 7.58 -7.20
N ALA A 45 5.59 7.37 -8.08
CA ALA A 45 4.84 8.47 -8.69
C ALA A 45 4.03 9.27 -7.65
N VAL A 46 3.40 8.60 -6.69
CA VAL A 46 2.69 9.27 -5.60
C VAL A 46 3.65 10.09 -4.75
N GLN A 47 4.82 9.56 -4.42
CA GLN A 47 5.85 10.31 -3.69
C GLN A 47 6.29 11.57 -4.45
N GLU A 48 6.58 11.44 -5.73
CA GLU A 48 6.98 12.57 -6.58
C GLU A 48 5.87 13.64 -6.66
N GLY A 49 4.61 13.21 -6.79
CA GLY A 49 3.45 14.10 -6.79
C GLY A 49 3.27 14.81 -5.45
N LEU A 50 3.39 14.12 -4.34
CA LEU A 50 3.31 14.70 -3.00
C LEU A 50 4.48 15.67 -2.75
N ASP A 51 5.69 15.32 -3.19
CA ASP A 51 6.86 16.19 -3.09
C ASP A 51 6.68 17.49 -3.88
N TYR A 52 6.10 17.40 -5.06
CA TYR A 52 5.72 18.57 -5.87
C TYR A 52 4.79 19.52 -5.11
N PHE A 53 3.87 18.99 -4.32
CA PHE A 53 2.97 19.76 -3.46
C PHE A 53 3.60 20.18 -2.12
N GLY A 54 4.87 19.90 -1.89
CA GLY A 54 5.59 20.26 -0.67
C GLY A 54 5.43 19.27 0.49
N VAL A 55 4.87 18.10 0.25
CA VAL A 55 4.72 17.02 1.24
C VAL A 55 5.89 16.04 1.10
N LYS A 56 6.81 16.07 2.06
CA LYS A 56 7.95 15.16 2.10
C LYS A 56 7.55 13.85 2.79
N THR A 57 7.82 12.74 2.14
CA THR A 57 7.54 11.41 2.66
C THR A 57 8.81 10.56 2.67
N ASP A 58 8.90 9.69 3.66
CA ASP A 58 9.94 8.66 3.70
C ASP A 58 9.36 7.38 3.07
N HIS A 59 9.86 7.02 1.89
CA HIS A 59 9.31 5.94 1.07
C HIS A 59 10.13 4.67 1.19
N ILE A 60 9.45 3.57 1.48
CA ILE A 60 10.03 2.23 1.56
C ILE A 60 9.16 1.22 0.81
N ALA A 61 9.81 0.25 0.17
CA ALA A 61 9.13 -0.88 -0.44
C ALA A 61 9.03 -2.05 0.57
N ILE A 62 7.84 -2.65 0.65
CA ILE A 62 7.61 -3.86 1.44
C ILE A 62 7.10 -4.96 0.51
N ARG A 63 7.73 -6.11 0.60
CA ARG A 63 7.36 -7.27 -0.19
C ARG A 63 6.50 -8.23 0.63
N THR A 64 5.42 -8.71 0.03
CA THR A 64 4.64 -9.84 0.54
C THR A 64 4.85 -11.07 -0.33
N SER A 65 4.87 -12.23 0.29
CA SER A 65 4.95 -13.51 -0.41
C SER A 65 4.02 -14.54 0.23
N TYR A 66 3.48 -15.43 -0.58
CA TYR A 66 2.59 -16.49 -0.13
C TYR A 66 3.37 -17.77 0.12
N THR A 67 3.23 -18.34 1.31
CA THR A 67 3.91 -19.59 1.67
C THR A 67 3.15 -20.77 1.10
N GLY A 68 3.83 -21.62 0.33
CA GLY A 68 3.28 -22.87 -0.23
C GLY A 68 2.32 -22.70 -1.40
N ALA A 69 2.06 -21.47 -1.86
CA ALA A 69 1.20 -21.24 -3.02
C ALA A 69 2.00 -21.40 -4.33
N ARG A 70 1.52 -22.27 -5.22
CA ARG A 70 2.10 -22.49 -6.56
C ARG A 70 1.28 -21.81 -7.67
N SER A 71 0.06 -21.36 -7.38
CA SER A 71 -0.83 -20.71 -8.34
C SER A 71 -1.57 -19.54 -7.70
N TYR A 72 -2.09 -18.63 -8.53
CA TYR A 72 -2.86 -17.47 -8.08
C TYR A 72 -4.12 -17.87 -7.28
N SER A 73 -4.79 -18.94 -7.70
CA SER A 73 -5.96 -19.47 -6.99
C SER A 73 -5.60 -19.98 -5.59
N GLN A 74 -4.42 -20.62 -5.44
CA GLN A 74 -3.92 -21.05 -4.14
C GLN A 74 -3.51 -19.85 -3.27
N MET A 75 -3.00 -18.78 -3.87
CA MET A 75 -2.69 -17.53 -3.15
C MET A 75 -3.94 -16.92 -2.52
N ILE A 76 -5.06 -16.88 -3.25
CA ILE A 76 -6.33 -16.34 -2.75
C ILE A 76 -6.90 -17.20 -1.62
N SER A 77 -6.77 -18.52 -1.70
CA SER A 77 -7.28 -19.45 -0.68
C SER A 77 -6.44 -19.49 0.61
N ASN A 78 -5.15 -19.11 0.53
CA ASN A 78 -4.18 -19.18 1.62
C ASN A 78 -3.88 -17.81 2.25
N GLY A 79 -4.86 -16.91 2.32
CA GLY A 79 -4.71 -15.55 2.82
C GLY A 79 -4.05 -15.39 4.20
N ASP A 80 -4.06 -16.44 5.03
CA ASP A 80 -3.45 -16.44 6.36
C ASP A 80 -1.94 -16.77 6.36
N ASN A 81 -1.37 -17.18 5.21
CA ASN A 81 0.03 -17.59 5.06
C ASN A 81 0.88 -16.58 4.28
N ILE A 82 0.60 -15.30 4.45
CA ILE A 82 1.36 -14.22 3.80
C ILE A 82 2.56 -13.87 4.67
N ARG A 83 3.76 -13.98 4.10
CA ARG A 83 4.99 -13.47 4.72
C ARG A 83 5.22 -12.02 4.30
N VAL A 84 5.71 -11.23 5.23
CA VAL A 84 6.04 -9.81 5.02
C VAL A 84 7.54 -9.62 5.17
N HIS A 85 8.17 -8.99 4.18
CA HIS A 85 9.60 -8.74 4.14
C HIS A 85 9.89 -7.24 4.05
N GLY A 86 10.92 -6.77 4.74
CA GLY A 86 11.40 -5.40 4.66
C GLY A 86 10.85 -4.46 5.73
N LEU A 87 10.29 -4.98 6.82
CA LEU A 87 9.74 -4.16 7.90
C LEU A 87 10.80 -3.49 8.80
N GLN A 88 12.05 -3.92 8.74
CA GLN A 88 13.10 -3.50 9.67
C GLN A 88 13.20 -1.98 9.79
N TYR A 89 13.28 -1.29 8.68
CA TYR A 89 13.37 0.17 8.65
C TYR A 89 12.18 0.86 9.35
N LEU A 90 10.97 0.38 9.09
CA LEU A 90 9.76 0.91 9.72
C LEU A 90 9.76 0.66 11.24
N LEU A 91 10.20 -0.53 11.66
CA LEU A 91 10.26 -0.88 13.09
C LEU A 91 11.23 0.02 13.85
N GLU A 92 12.31 0.47 13.19
CA GLU A 92 13.32 1.35 13.80
C GLU A 92 12.90 2.82 13.83
N ASN A 93 12.00 3.25 12.95
CA ASN A 93 11.71 4.66 12.71
C ASN A 93 10.28 5.09 13.03
N LEU A 94 9.30 4.17 13.06
CA LEU A 94 7.91 4.51 13.30
C LEU A 94 7.64 4.92 14.76
N CYS A 95 6.82 5.96 14.91
CA CYS A 95 6.25 6.38 16.18
C CYS A 95 4.73 6.58 16.04
N SER A 96 4.02 6.54 17.16
CA SER A 96 2.55 6.62 17.16
C SER A 96 1.98 7.94 16.61
N HIS A 97 2.76 9.02 16.64
CA HIS A 97 2.36 10.32 16.10
C HIS A 97 2.55 10.46 14.59
N HIS A 98 3.27 9.51 13.97
CA HIS A 98 3.43 9.51 12.52
C HIS A 98 2.12 9.13 11.80
N SER A 99 2.04 9.54 10.55
CA SER A 99 1.03 9.09 9.59
C SER A 99 1.69 8.25 8.50
N MET A 100 0.99 7.24 8.03
CA MET A 100 1.52 6.29 7.04
C MET A 100 0.52 6.05 5.92
N LEU A 101 1.01 6.07 4.70
CA LEU A 101 0.26 5.73 3.50
C LEU A 101 0.78 4.41 2.92
N ILE A 102 -0.09 3.44 2.76
CA ILE A 102 0.22 2.20 2.04
C ILE A 102 -0.34 2.30 0.63
N VAL A 103 0.50 2.07 -0.36
CA VAL A 103 0.17 2.21 -1.78
C VAL A 103 0.29 0.88 -2.49
N ASP A 104 -0.75 0.55 -3.25
CA ASP A 104 -0.78 -0.62 -4.13
C ASP A 104 -1.27 -0.23 -5.52
N ASP A 105 -0.99 -1.03 -6.53
CA ASP A 105 -1.48 -0.81 -7.90
C ASP A 105 -2.93 -1.28 -8.06
N VAL A 106 -3.21 -2.49 -7.64
CA VAL A 106 -4.54 -3.11 -7.68
C VAL A 106 -4.92 -3.62 -6.28
N TYR A 107 -6.01 -3.13 -5.77
CA TYR A 107 -6.54 -3.52 -4.46
C TYR A 107 -7.88 -4.25 -4.63
N SER A 108 -7.98 -5.44 -4.06
CA SER A 108 -9.23 -6.20 -4.06
C SER A 108 -9.62 -6.64 -2.64
N THR A 109 -9.13 -7.77 -2.19
CA THR A 109 -9.43 -8.27 -0.82
C THR A 109 -8.71 -7.48 0.27
N GLY A 110 -7.56 -6.92 -0.04
CA GLY A 110 -6.70 -6.25 0.94
C GLY A 110 -5.87 -7.22 1.79
N SER A 111 -5.77 -8.49 1.40
CA SER A 111 -5.06 -9.50 2.18
C SER A 111 -3.59 -9.16 2.40
N SER A 112 -2.89 -8.67 1.37
CA SER A 112 -1.49 -8.26 1.48
C SER A 112 -1.32 -7.06 2.42
N VAL A 113 -2.15 -6.05 2.29
CA VAL A 113 -2.14 -4.87 3.18
C VAL A 113 -2.46 -5.28 4.61
N ASN A 114 -3.47 -6.14 4.80
CA ASN A 114 -3.85 -6.63 6.12
C ASN A 114 -2.72 -7.41 6.79
N ALA A 115 -1.97 -8.23 6.04
CA ALA A 115 -0.80 -8.94 6.54
C ALA A 115 0.29 -7.97 7.01
N VAL A 116 0.56 -6.92 6.25
CA VAL A 116 1.52 -5.87 6.63
C VAL A 116 1.07 -5.16 7.91
N LEU A 117 -0.18 -4.74 7.99
CA LEU A 117 -0.74 -4.05 9.17
C LEU A 117 -0.70 -4.94 10.41
N LYS A 118 -1.06 -6.21 10.28
CA LYS A 118 -1.02 -7.17 11.39
C LYS A 118 0.41 -7.37 11.91
N GLN A 119 1.38 -7.53 11.03
CA GLN A 119 2.79 -7.66 11.40
C GLN A 119 3.33 -6.38 12.06
N LEU A 120 3.01 -5.22 11.52
CA LEU A 120 3.39 -3.93 12.10
C LEU A 120 2.79 -3.78 13.50
N ALA A 121 1.50 -4.02 13.68
CA ALA A 121 0.83 -3.90 14.97
C ALA A 121 1.46 -4.81 16.04
N GLN A 122 1.78 -6.05 15.68
CA GLN A 122 2.41 -7.00 16.58
C GLN A 122 3.81 -6.57 17.02
N LYS A 123 4.60 -5.98 16.11
CA LYS A 123 6.01 -5.65 16.34
C LYS A 123 6.23 -4.25 16.88
N THR A 124 5.43 -3.27 16.46
CA THR A 124 5.56 -1.87 16.91
C THR A 124 4.81 -1.57 18.20
N ARG A 125 3.76 -2.33 18.49
CA ARG A 125 2.92 -2.16 19.69
C ARG A 125 2.45 -0.69 19.82
N ARG A 126 2.99 0.04 20.82
CA ARG A 126 2.63 1.45 21.10
C ARG A 126 3.11 2.43 20.03
N ASN A 127 4.09 2.04 19.22
CA ASN A 127 4.66 2.87 18.16
C ASN A 127 3.92 2.74 16.82
N LEU A 128 2.85 1.95 16.75
CA LEU A 128 2.03 1.88 15.55
C LEU A 128 1.45 3.26 15.25
N PRO A 129 1.62 3.78 14.03
CA PRO A 129 1.01 5.04 13.64
C PRO A 129 -0.50 5.03 13.85
N ARG A 130 -1.05 6.14 14.34
CA ARG A 130 -2.50 6.27 14.58
C ARG A 130 -3.29 6.51 13.32
N ASP A 131 -2.69 7.15 12.33
CA ASP A 131 -3.32 7.44 11.04
C ASP A 131 -2.62 6.66 9.94
N ILE A 132 -3.21 5.53 9.57
CA ILE A 132 -2.74 4.67 8.48
C ILE A 132 -3.82 4.64 7.43
N ARG A 133 -3.49 5.07 6.21
CA ARG A 133 -4.40 5.08 5.07
C ARG A 133 -3.85 4.25 3.92
N ILE A 134 -4.76 3.81 3.05
CA ILE A 134 -4.49 2.97 1.90
C ILE A 134 -4.90 3.72 0.65
N ALA A 135 -4.02 3.74 -0.34
CA ALA A 135 -4.28 4.31 -1.65
C ALA A 135 -4.01 3.27 -2.75
N THR A 136 -4.85 3.27 -3.76
CA THR A 136 -4.69 2.37 -4.91
C THR A 136 -5.17 3.04 -6.19
N VAL A 137 -4.52 2.73 -7.29
CA VAL A 137 -4.97 3.21 -8.62
C VAL A 137 -6.21 2.44 -9.08
N TRP A 138 -6.23 1.14 -8.82
CA TRP A 138 -7.34 0.27 -9.23
C TRP A 138 -7.95 -0.43 -8.03
N TYR A 139 -9.21 -0.14 -7.76
CA TYR A 139 -9.99 -0.82 -6.74
C TYR A 139 -10.99 -1.78 -7.36
N ARG A 140 -10.87 -3.05 -7.02
CA ARG A 140 -11.79 -4.11 -7.41
C ARG A 140 -12.49 -4.65 -6.16
N PRO A 141 -13.63 -4.07 -5.75
CA PRO A 141 -14.33 -4.51 -4.56
C PRO A 141 -14.80 -5.96 -4.70
N SER A 142 -14.79 -6.67 -3.59
CA SER A 142 -15.32 -8.04 -3.50
C SER A 142 -15.97 -8.24 -2.13
N GLU A 143 -16.78 -9.28 -2.00
CA GLU A 143 -17.39 -9.66 -0.71
C GLU A 143 -16.35 -10.02 0.36
N LYS A 144 -15.12 -10.33 -0.07
CA LYS A 144 -13.99 -10.65 0.80
C LYS A 144 -13.09 -9.45 1.13
N THR A 145 -13.49 -8.25 0.72
CA THR A 145 -12.69 -7.04 1.01
C THR A 145 -12.68 -6.77 2.51
N LEU A 146 -11.50 -6.84 3.11
CA LEU A 146 -11.29 -6.69 4.55
C LEU A 146 -11.39 -5.22 5.01
N ARG A 147 -10.88 -4.31 4.18
CA ARG A 147 -10.89 -2.87 4.42
C ARG A 147 -10.95 -2.15 3.07
N THR A 148 -11.79 -1.14 2.97
CA THR A 148 -11.85 -0.27 1.78
C THR A 148 -10.69 0.72 1.78
N PRO A 149 -9.97 0.90 0.67
CA PRO A 149 -8.95 1.94 0.58
C PRO A 149 -9.59 3.33 0.71
N GLU A 150 -8.87 4.27 1.32
CA GLU A 150 -9.32 5.66 1.51
C GLU A 150 -9.22 6.49 0.21
N TYR A 151 -8.28 6.12 -0.66
CA TYR A 151 -8.01 6.82 -1.92
C TYR A 151 -7.85 5.86 -3.09
#